data_0347316a17509fdc7f2394405bc391b2
#
_entry.id   0347316a17509fdc7f2394405bc391b2
#
_cell.length_a   1.000
_cell.length_b   1.000
_cell.length_c   1.000
_cell.angle_alpha   90.00
_cell.angle_beta   90.00
_cell.angle_gamma   90.00
#
_symmetry.space_group_name_H-M   'P 1'
#
loop_
_entity.id
_entity.type
_entity.pdbx_description
1 polymer ?
#
loop_
_entity_poly.entity_id
_entity_poly.type
_entity_poly.pdbx_seq_one_letter_code
_entity_poly.pdbx_strand_id
1 'polypeptide(L)'
;MALRTPGSWRIIGPLRRNAGRFPVIFLIVATALGGVPSLADRSSRMARLETLTALDIGTSKVVCLIAELDRKGELEVVARGVQHCCGLRRGALVDAEETVRAIEAAVSEAEKEAGYPVGPALVNLSSEFLTSRPSHGVWPVGNAEGEITSDDVRRVVEAARQVGIPSDREIVHAIPRGFTVDGQRGICNPVGLSGLRLEADAHVIAGSSAFLQNIRKVVQRAGVEIHPEGLVASSIASSLAVLTDEERDLGTALLDMGLGTVDFSVYCGGEIGHSAVLPVGGEYLVQDVSRYFRVPPMEVERLILEAGIASPEFIEETEGDEQFLEAPPVSGDGVVQISRRELSEVLEARIQEIFEWVGEAIRDTRRQLGLTVTSLVLTGGVSQLPGMALVAHRELELPTRVAAPCYPPGLPLNLASPVYATAVGLVLYGATRIHRQEDPALNISPVRAFFERVHRILIQVF
;
A
#
# COMPACT_ATOMS: atom_id res chain seq x y z
N MET A 1 21.50 22.51 -59.63
CA MET A 1 21.79 21.47 -60.65
C MET A 1 22.07 20.16 -59.93
N ALA A 2 21.26 19.14 -60.25
CA ALA A 2 21.34 17.70 -59.86
C ALA A 2 21.12 17.37 -58.37
N LEU A 3 19.93 17.08 -57.92
CA LEU A 3 19.10 15.90 -57.76
C LEU A 3 19.89 14.53 -57.62
N ARG A 4 19.77 13.92 -56.45
CA ARG A 4 19.79 12.45 -56.37
C ARG A 4 18.73 11.99 -55.33
N THR A 5 17.86 11.12 -55.86
CA THR A 5 16.73 10.42 -55.31
C THR A 5 17.09 9.19 -54.46
N PRO A 6 16.15 8.63 -53.66
CA PRO A 6 16.41 7.64 -52.64
C PRO A 6 16.35 6.18 -53.11
N GLY A 7 17.09 5.32 -52.44
CA GLY A 7 17.15 3.89 -52.69
C GLY A 7 16.00 3.08 -52.03
N SER A 8 15.50 2.25 -52.88
CA SER A 8 14.45 1.23 -52.79
C SER A 8 14.38 0.35 -51.54
N TRP A 9 13.17 0.21 -51.00
CA TRP A 9 12.74 -0.86 -50.11
C TRP A 9 12.54 -2.17 -50.91
N ARG A 10 13.16 -3.25 -50.48
CA ARG A 10 12.80 -4.60 -50.94
C ARG A 10 11.88 -5.26 -49.96
N ILE A 11 10.68 -5.58 -50.43
CA ILE A 11 9.69 -6.44 -49.78
C ILE A 11 10.16 -7.88 -49.93
N ILE A 12 10.33 -8.59 -48.80
CA ILE A 12 10.49 -10.05 -48.77
C ILE A 12 9.19 -10.62 -48.19
N GLY A 13 8.59 -11.53 -48.92
CA GLY A 13 7.28 -12.12 -48.74
C GLY A 13 7.16 -13.08 -47.54
N PRO A 14 6.02 -13.77 -47.40
CA PRO A 14 5.47 -14.18 -46.10
C PRO A 14 6.07 -15.47 -45.56
N LEU A 15 6.44 -15.47 -44.28
CA LEU A 15 6.73 -16.67 -43.52
C LEU A 15 5.52 -17.07 -42.66
N ARG A 16 5.27 -18.37 -42.72
CA ARG A 16 4.19 -19.15 -42.16
C ARG A 16 3.95 -18.92 -40.68
N ARG A 17 2.69 -19.00 -40.27
CA ARG A 17 2.17 -19.15 -38.91
C ARG A 17 2.88 -20.29 -38.18
N ASN A 18 3.40 -19.98 -36.98
CA ASN A 18 3.44 -20.92 -35.87
C ASN A 18 3.25 -20.15 -34.55
N ALA A 19 2.52 -20.78 -33.65
CA ALA A 19 1.97 -20.25 -32.43
C ALA A 19 3.03 -19.87 -31.37
N GLY A 20 2.70 -18.88 -30.55
CA GLY A 20 3.10 -18.78 -29.16
C GLY A 20 4.54 -18.34 -28.89
N ARG A 21 4.79 -17.03 -28.89
CA ARG A 21 5.80 -16.37 -28.03
C ARG A 21 5.56 -14.86 -28.11
N PHE A 22 5.24 -14.25 -26.97
CA PHE A 22 5.27 -12.80 -26.85
C PHE A 22 6.71 -12.31 -27.06
N PRO A 23 6.96 -11.31 -27.91
CA PRO A 23 8.30 -10.78 -28.08
C PRO A 23 8.65 -9.90 -26.88
N VAL A 24 9.69 -10.27 -26.17
CA VAL A 24 10.43 -9.36 -25.28
C VAL A 24 11.02 -8.27 -26.17
N ILE A 25 10.43 -7.08 -26.12
CA ILE A 25 10.99 -5.90 -26.75
C ILE A 25 12.18 -5.46 -25.90
N PHE A 26 13.39 -5.81 -26.36
CA PHE A 26 14.63 -5.18 -25.88
C PHE A 26 14.63 -3.74 -26.38
N LEU A 27 14.23 -2.80 -25.50
CA LEU A 27 14.47 -1.38 -25.72
C LEU A 27 15.93 -1.09 -25.32
N ILE A 28 16.81 -0.99 -26.31
CA ILE A 28 18.15 -0.44 -26.12
C ILE A 28 18.00 1.05 -25.87
N VAL A 29 17.97 1.44 -24.59
CA VAL A 29 18.09 2.85 -24.20
C VAL A 29 19.59 3.18 -24.26
N ALA A 30 19.92 4.07 -25.19
CA ALA A 30 21.26 4.67 -25.28
C ALA A 30 21.60 5.34 -23.95
N THR A 31 22.66 4.93 -23.31
CA THR A 31 23.28 5.60 -22.16
C THR A 31 23.75 6.98 -22.59
N ALA A 32 22.92 7.99 -22.33
CA ALA A 32 23.40 9.36 -22.23
C ALA A 32 24.18 9.44 -20.92
N LEU A 33 25.46 9.77 -21.02
CA LEU A 33 26.37 10.08 -19.92
C LEU A 33 25.87 11.34 -19.17
N GLY A 34 24.91 11.16 -18.27
CA GLY A 34 24.57 12.13 -17.25
C GLY A 34 25.56 11.93 -16.10
N GLY A 35 26.51 12.85 -15.94
CA GLY A 35 27.47 12.82 -14.85
C GLY A 35 26.75 12.78 -13.51
N VAL A 36 27.27 11.96 -12.58
CA VAL A 36 26.84 11.94 -11.17
C VAL A 36 26.96 13.37 -10.63
N PRO A 37 25.90 13.99 -10.10
CA PRO A 37 25.95 15.36 -9.59
C PRO A 37 26.99 15.45 -8.47
N SER A 38 27.82 16.50 -8.49
CA SER A 38 28.86 16.71 -7.49
C SER A 38 28.23 16.93 -6.11
N LEU A 39 28.97 16.58 -5.04
CA LEU A 39 28.54 16.82 -3.64
C LEU A 39 28.18 18.30 -3.36
N ALA A 40 28.77 19.25 -4.11
CA ALA A 40 28.45 20.67 -4.01
C ALA A 40 27.09 21.03 -4.63
N ASP A 41 26.66 20.33 -5.68
CA ASP A 41 25.34 20.48 -6.29
C ASP A 41 24.24 19.93 -5.38
N ARG A 42 24.52 18.84 -4.64
CA ARG A 42 23.61 18.28 -3.64
C ARG A 42 23.39 19.22 -2.46
N SER A 43 24.44 19.88 -1.94
CA SER A 43 24.29 20.80 -0.80
C SER A 43 23.50 22.08 -1.12
N SER A 44 23.58 22.57 -2.34
CA SER A 44 22.75 23.71 -2.80
C SER A 44 21.30 23.32 -3.10
N ARG A 45 21.03 22.06 -3.45
CA ARG A 45 19.70 21.50 -3.60
C ARG A 45 19.02 21.26 -2.24
N MET A 46 19.75 20.78 -1.21
CA MET A 46 19.24 20.52 0.14
C MET A 46 18.57 21.72 0.83
N ALA A 47 18.98 22.94 0.52
CA ALA A 47 18.41 24.16 1.12
C ALA A 47 16.97 24.48 0.65
N ARG A 48 16.33 23.63 -0.17
CA ARG A 48 15.03 23.89 -0.82
C ARG A 48 14.07 22.70 -0.87
N LEU A 49 14.47 21.53 -0.36
CA LEU A 49 13.69 20.30 -0.44
C LEU A 49 13.19 19.91 0.95
N GLU A 50 11.93 19.52 1.05
CA GLU A 50 11.42 18.84 2.23
C GLU A 50 11.69 17.35 2.13
N THR A 51 12.26 16.77 3.17
CA THR A 51 12.54 15.33 3.22
C THR A 51 11.44 14.59 3.94
N LEU A 52 11.05 13.45 3.39
CA LEU A 52 10.08 12.53 3.96
C LEU A 52 10.77 11.20 4.27
N THR A 53 10.56 10.69 5.47
CA THR A 53 11.00 9.35 5.87
C THR A 53 9.77 8.47 6.06
N ALA A 54 9.73 7.33 5.37
CA ALA A 54 8.73 6.30 5.55
C ALA A 54 9.38 5.05 6.14
N LEU A 55 8.78 4.51 7.20
CA LEU A 55 9.22 3.31 7.89
C LEU A 55 8.07 2.29 7.89
N ASP A 56 8.16 1.30 7.01
CA ASP A 56 7.22 0.19 6.93
C ASP A 56 7.75 -0.99 7.73
N ILE A 57 7.13 -1.24 8.89
CA ILE A 57 7.52 -2.30 9.84
C ILE A 57 6.57 -3.48 9.63
N GLY A 58 7.00 -4.45 8.84
CA GLY A 58 6.24 -5.66 8.52
C GLY A 58 6.69 -6.91 9.28
N THR A 59 5.91 -7.97 9.18
CA THR A 59 6.21 -9.28 9.81
C THR A 59 7.44 -9.95 9.21
N SER A 60 7.73 -9.75 7.91
CA SER A 60 8.89 -10.36 7.24
C SER A 60 10.08 -9.43 7.10
N LYS A 61 9.83 -8.13 7.04
CA LYS A 61 10.88 -7.14 6.77
C LYS A 61 10.48 -5.77 7.29
N VAL A 62 11.51 -4.94 7.51
CA VAL A 62 11.41 -3.49 7.69
C VAL A 62 11.92 -2.81 6.43
N VAL A 63 11.17 -1.84 5.93
CA VAL A 63 11.56 -0.99 4.79
C VAL A 63 11.63 0.45 5.25
N CYS A 64 12.78 1.09 5.03
CA CYS A 64 12.96 2.54 5.22
C CYS A 64 13.11 3.19 3.83
N LEU A 65 12.25 4.15 3.51
CA LEU A 65 12.39 4.98 2.31
C LEU A 65 12.66 6.42 2.72
N ILE A 66 13.58 7.07 2.00
CA ILE A 66 13.79 8.51 2.07
C ILE A 66 13.38 9.11 0.74
N ALA A 67 12.52 10.12 0.79
CA ALA A 67 12.08 10.85 -0.39
C ALA A 67 12.27 12.35 -0.22
N GLU A 68 12.47 13.03 -1.31
CA GLU A 68 12.60 14.48 -1.39
C GLU A 68 11.40 15.05 -2.15
N LEU A 69 10.82 16.12 -1.60
CA LEU A 69 9.70 16.85 -2.19
C LEU A 69 10.20 18.24 -2.60
N ASP A 70 10.11 18.58 -3.88
CA ASP A 70 10.49 19.88 -4.37
C ASP A 70 9.37 20.92 -4.21
N ARG A 71 9.68 22.21 -4.43
CA ARG A 71 8.71 23.30 -4.34
C ARG A 71 7.59 23.23 -5.40
N LYS A 72 7.77 22.44 -6.45
CA LYS A 72 6.75 22.21 -7.47
C LYS A 72 5.80 21.09 -7.07
N GLY A 73 6.13 20.35 -6.00
CA GLY A 73 5.40 19.18 -5.54
C GLY A 73 5.84 17.89 -6.26
N GLU A 74 7.00 17.90 -6.93
CA GLU A 74 7.59 16.70 -7.50
C GLU A 74 8.24 15.88 -6.35
N LEU A 75 7.88 14.62 -6.27
CA LEU A 75 8.31 13.67 -5.23
C LEU A 75 9.27 12.67 -5.84
N GLU A 76 10.47 12.54 -5.29
CA GLU A 76 11.50 11.60 -5.71
C GLU A 76 11.94 10.72 -4.53
N VAL A 77 11.92 9.39 -4.68
CA VAL A 77 12.50 8.47 -3.70
C VAL A 77 13.99 8.36 -3.97
N VAL A 78 14.79 8.85 -3.02
CA VAL A 78 16.25 9.00 -3.17
C VAL A 78 17.06 7.90 -2.48
N ALA A 79 16.47 7.20 -1.51
CA ALA A 79 17.16 6.12 -0.80
C ALA A 79 16.20 5.07 -0.25
N ARG A 80 16.75 3.86 -0.08
CA ARG A 80 16.03 2.70 0.43
C ARG A 80 16.91 1.84 1.33
N GLY A 81 16.38 1.42 2.48
CA GLY A 81 16.95 0.36 3.30
C GLY A 81 15.93 -0.75 3.51
N VAL A 82 16.35 -2.00 3.42
CA VAL A 82 15.48 -3.17 3.58
C VAL A 82 16.17 -4.22 4.43
N GLN A 83 15.54 -4.59 5.55
CA GLN A 83 16.09 -5.59 6.47
C GLN A 83 15.05 -6.63 6.82
N HIS A 84 15.49 -7.88 6.96
CA HIS A 84 14.63 -8.95 7.45
C HIS A 84 14.22 -8.68 8.91
N CYS A 85 12.99 -9.00 9.28
CA CYS A 85 12.45 -8.82 10.62
C CYS A 85 11.67 -10.06 11.03
N CYS A 86 11.93 -10.55 12.24
CA CYS A 86 11.18 -11.65 12.89
C CYS A 86 10.53 -11.19 14.20
N GLY A 87 10.58 -9.90 14.53
CA GLY A 87 10.11 -9.36 15.79
C GLY A 87 8.60 -9.12 15.86
N LEU A 88 7.88 -9.25 14.72
CA LEU A 88 6.42 -9.15 14.66
C LEU A 88 5.80 -10.50 14.26
N ARG A 89 4.63 -10.77 14.81
CA ARG A 89 3.79 -11.91 14.42
C ARG A 89 2.35 -11.44 14.27
N ARG A 90 1.76 -11.64 13.10
CA ARG A 90 0.39 -11.18 12.79
C ARG A 90 0.15 -9.71 13.13
N GLY A 91 1.14 -8.86 12.85
CA GLY A 91 1.10 -7.44 13.18
C GLY A 91 1.27 -7.10 14.67
N ALA A 92 1.43 -8.08 15.56
CA ALA A 92 1.71 -7.86 16.97
C ALA A 92 3.21 -7.96 17.25
N LEU A 93 3.73 -7.09 18.11
CA LEU A 93 5.13 -7.12 18.54
C LEU A 93 5.36 -8.30 19.48
N VAL A 94 6.26 -9.24 19.12
CA VAL A 94 6.61 -10.42 19.90
C VAL A 94 8.07 -10.38 20.37
N ASP A 95 8.95 -9.68 19.65
CA ASP A 95 10.34 -9.43 20.05
C ASP A 95 10.73 -7.96 19.74
N ALA A 96 10.80 -7.17 20.81
CA ALA A 96 11.12 -5.74 20.68
C ALA A 96 12.57 -5.50 20.30
N GLU A 97 13.53 -6.31 20.81
CA GLU A 97 14.95 -6.16 20.52
C GLU A 97 15.27 -6.50 19.06
N GLU A 98 14.67 -7.54 18.55
CA GLU A 98 14.79 -7.92 17.14
C GLU A 98 14.21 -6.83 16.22
N THR A 99 13.03 -6.30 16.57
CA THR A 99 12.40 -5.22 15.81
C THR A 99 13.27 -3.96 15.82
N VAL A 100 13.82 -3.58 16.95
CA VAL A 100 14.73 -2.42 17.06
C VAL A 100 15.94 -2.60 16.15
N ARG A 101 16.62 -3.76 16.20
CA ARG A 101 17.79 -4.06 15.35
C ARG A 101 17.44 -3.99 13.86
N ALA A 102 16.29 -4.53 13.46
CA ALA A 102 15.85 -4.50 12.07
C ALA A 102 15.58 -3.06 11.60
N ILE A 103 14.97 -2.21 12.45
CA ILE A 103 14.75 -0.79 12.15
C ILE A 103 16.08 -0.05 12.03
N GLU A 104 16.99 -0.19 13.02
CA GLU A 104 18.32 0.46 13.00
C GLU A 104 19.09 0.10 11.72
N ALA A 105 19.08 -1.16 11.33
CA ALA A 105 19.78 -1.64 10.15
C ALA A 105 19.16 -1.08 8.85
N ALA A 106 17.83 -1.08 8.72
CA ALA A 106 17.14 -0.53 7.56
C ALA A 106 17.36 0.99 7.44
N VAL A 107 17.29 1.71 8.54
CA VAL A 107 17.55 3.16 8.59
C VAL A 107 19.00 3.45 8.21
N SER A 108 19.97 2.74 8.79
CA SER A 108 21.39 2.93 8.48
C SER A 108 21.71 2.65 7.00
N GLU A 109 21.04 1.68 6.37
CA GLU A 109 21.20 1.41 4.94
C GLU A 109 20.65 2.58 4.10
N ALA A 110 19.44 3.08 4.40
CA ALA A 110 18.84 4.20 3.71
C ALA A 110 19.66 5.50 3.88
N GLU A 111 20.14 5.79 5.09
CA GLU A 111 21.01 6.96 5.36
C GLU A 111 22.33 6.92 4.59
N LYS A 112 22.94 5.74 4.45
CA LYS A 112 24.17 5.57 3.66
C LYS A 112 23.92 5.86 2.18
N GLU A 113 22.77 5.43 1.64
CA GLU A 113 22.40 5.68 0.26
C GLU A 113 22.05 7.16 0.04
N ALA A 114 21.28 7.79 0.95
CA ALA A 114 20.92 9.20 0.90
C ALA A 114 22.13 10.13 1.12
N GLY A 115 23.06 9.75 2.00
CA GLY A 115 24.19 10.57 2.41
C GLY A 115 23.87 11.58 3.53
N TYR A 116 22.71 11.47 4.18
CA TYR A 116 22.27 12.28 5.31
C TYR A 116 21.34 11.49 6.25
N PRO A 117 21.17 11.92 7.52
CA PRO A 117 20.30 11.22 8.46
C PRO A 117 18.82 11.34 8.13
N VAL A 118 18.03 10.36 8.57
CA VAL A 118 16.57 10.39 8.45
C VAL A 118 15.96 11.53 9.26
N GLY A 119 14.88 12.12 8.75
CA GLY A 119 14.01 13.02 9.50
C GLY A 119 12.93 12.25 10.28
N PRO A 120 11.96 12.98 10.89
CA PRO A 120 10.82 12.37 11.56
C PRO A 120 10.05 11.45 10.58
N ALA A 121 9.85 10.19 11.01
CA ALA A 121 9.32 9.14 10.14
C ALA A 121 7.79 9.01 10.20
N LEU A 122 7.20 8.65 9.07
CA LEU A 122 5.87 8.08 8.97
C LEU A 122 5.99 6.56 9.13
N VAL A 123 5.19 5.99 10.01
CA VAL A 123 5.27 4.58 10.41
C VAL A 123 3.95 3.90 10.14
N ASN A 124 3.96 2.76 9.47
CA ASN A 124 2.76 1.98 9.22
C ASN A 124 2.23 1.29 10.48
N LEU A 125 0.94 1.02 10.45
CA LEU A 125 0.24 0.20 11.44
C LEU A 125 -0.58 -0.86 10.71
N SER A 126 -0.30 -2.12 11.00
CA SER A 126 -1.06 -3.28 10.53
C SER A 126 -1.19 -4.29 11.65
N SER A 127 -2.37 -4.36 12.28
CA SER A 127 -2.63 -5.31 13.37
C SER A 127 -4.14 -5.44 13.62
N GLU A 128 -4.59 -6.58 14.10
CA GLU A 128 -5.96 -6.80 14.59
C GLU A 128 -6.39 -5.84 15.72
N PHE A 129 -5.41 -5.19 16.36
CA PHE A 129 -5.67 -4.16 17.38
C PHE A 129 -6.15 -2.84 16.80
N LEU A 130 -6.14 -2.66 15.48
CA LEU A 130 -6.81 -1.57 14.78
C LEU A 130 -8.29 -1.92 14.55
N THR A 131 -9.15 -0.95 14.77
CA THR A 131 -10.58 -1.06 14.46
C THR A 131 -11.05 0.20 13.75
N SER A 132 -11.97 0.04 12.83
CA SER A 132 -12.58 1.18 12.17
C SER A 132 -14.09 1.25 12.41
N ARG A 133 -14.63 2.45 12.33
CA ARG A 133 -16.07 2.68 12.41
C ARG A 133 -16.46 3.99 11.75
N PRO A 134 -17.72 4.10 11.25
CA PRO A 134 -18.27 5.38 10.87
C PRO A 134 -18.51 6.25 12.11
N SER A 135 -18.36 7.54 11.96
CA SER A 135 -18.66 8.55 12.97
C SER A 135 -19.34 9.74 12.31
N HIS A 136 -20.12 10.48 13.10
CA HIS A 136 -20.88 11.62 12.65
C HIS A 136 -20.67 12.79 13.62
N GLY A 137 -20.29 13.95 13.06
CA GLY A 137 -20.13 15.18 13.82
C GLY A 137 -21.13 16.23 13.38
N VAL A 138 -21.51 17.11 14.29
CA VAL A 138 -22.42 18.23 14.03
C VAL A 138 -21.82 19.50 14.62
N TRP A 139 -21.83 20.58 13.84
CA TRP A 139 -21.34 21.87 14.25
C TRP A 139 -22.31 23.00 13.86
N PRO A 140 -22.71 23.89 14.77
CA PRO A 140 -23.50 25.07 14.42
C PRO A 140 -22.60 26.13 13.79
N VAL A 141 -23.01 26.69 12.65
CA VAL A 141 -22.32 27.81 12.00
C VAL A 141 -22.73 29.09 12.71
N GLY A 142 -21.79 29.73 13.41
CA GLY A 142 -22.10 30.79 14.39
C GLY A 142 -21.73 32.21 13.96
N ASN A 143 -21.33 32.43 12.68
CA ASN A 143 -21.02 33.77 12.18
C ASN A 143 -22.29 34.53 11.73
N ALA A 144 -22.23 35.88 11.78
CA ALA A 144 -23.37 36.73 11.43
C ALA A 144 -23.80 36.64 9.96
N GLU A 145 -22.93 36.12 9.10
CA GLU A 145 -23.16 36.00 7.65
C GLU A 145 -23.67 34.62 7.27
N GLY A 146 -23.61 33.64 8.19
CA GLY A 146 -24.02 32.26 7.94
C GLY A 146 -23.13 31.53 6.92
N GLU A 147 -21.96 32.08 6.57
CA GLU A 147 -21.02 31.48 5.64
C GLU A 147 -20.10 30.49 6.35
N ILE A 148 -20.02 29.26 5.83
CA ILE A 148 -19.18 28.21 6.39
C ILE A 148 -17.71 28.49 6.11
N THR A 149 -16.92 28.55 7.18
CA THR A 149 -15.48 28.79 7.13
C THR A 149 -14.67 27.49 7.23
N SER A 150 -13.38 27.56 6.90
CA SER A 150 -12.45 26.45 7.10
C SER A 150 -12.34 26.05 8.59
N ASP A 151 -12.56 27.00 9.52
CA ASP A 151 -12.59 26.74 10.96
C ASP A 151 -13.80 25.90 11.35
N ASP A 152 -14.98 26.18 10.77
CA ASP A 152 -16.20 25.39 11.02
C ASP A 152 -16.01 23.94 10.50
N VAL A 153 -15.38 23.78 9.34
CA VAL A 153 -15.04 22.46 8.79
C VAL A 153 -14.09 21.71 9.73
N ARG A 154 -13.04 22.36 10.24
CA ARG A 154 -12.14 21.74 11.22
C ARG A 154 -12.89 21.33 12.49
N ARG A 155 -13.79 22.16 13.00
CA ARG A 155 -14.57 21.89 14.21
C ARG A 155 -15.57 20.76 14.03
N VAL A 156 -16.26 20.66 12.92
CA VAL A 156 -17.19 19.55 12.67
C VAL A 156 -16.46 18.21 12.53
N VAL A 157 -15.27 18.22 11.90
CA VAL A 157 -14.42 17.02 11.81
C VAL A 157 -13.90 16.62 13.21
N GLU A 158 -13.49 17.60 14.02
CA GLU A 158 -13.08 17.32 15.41
C GLU A 158 -14.26 16.83 16.27
N ALA A 159 -15.45 17.35 16.06
CA ALA A 159 -16.67 16.82 16.70
C ALA A 159 -16.94 15.36 16.29
N ALA A 160 -16.78 15.03 15.01
CA ALA A 160 -16.85 13.64 14.54
C ALA A 160 -15.76 12.76 15.16
N ARG A 161 -14.59 13.31 15.44
CA ARG A 161 -13.47 12.60 16.07
C ARG A 161 -13.75 12.20 17.52
N GLN A 162 -14.49 13.03 18.27
CA GLN A 162 -14.74 12.84 19.72
C GLN A 162 -15.78 11.76 20.06
N VAL A 163 -16.37 11.08 19.07
CA VAL A 163 -17.47 10.14 19.31
C VAL A 163 -16.99 8.83 19.93
N GLY A 164 -17.35 8.67 21.23
CA GLY A 164 -17.47 7.37 21.96
C GLY A 164 -16.39 6.32 21.72
N ILE A 165 -15.09 6.68 21.74
CA ILE A 165 -14.01 5.70 21.67
C ILE A 165 -13.73 5.18 23.09
N PRO A 166 -13.54 3.86 23.27
CA PRO A 166 -13.12 3.29 24.54
C PRO A 166 -11.83 3.95 25.05
N SER A 167 -11.70 4.11 26.35
CA SER A 167 -10.56 4.80 26.99
C SER A 167 -9.22 4.10 26.83
N ASP A 168 -9.21 2.83 26.44
CA ASP A 168 -8.03 2.03 26.14
C ASP A 168 -7.58 2.11 24.67
N ARG A 169 -8.21 3.00 23.88
CA ARG A 169 -7.90 3.21 22.46
C ARG A 169 -7.56 4.66 22.15
N GLU A 170 -6.74 4.85 21.13
CA GLU A 170 -6.36 6.15 20.59
C GLU A 170 -6.77 6.23 19.12
N ILE A 171 -7.23 7.41 18.68
CA ILE A 171 -7.57 7.67 17.28
C ILE A 171 -6.27 7.81 16.49
N VAL A 172 -6.14 6.97 15.46
CA VAL A 172 -5.08 7.05 14.46
C VAL A 172 -5.50 7.97 13.30
N HIS A 173 -6.70 7.74 12.76
CA HIS A 173 -7.25 8.55 11.67
C HIS A 173 -8.70 8.94 11.93
N ALA A 174 -9.06 10.15 11.51
CA ALA A 174 -10.44 10.60 11.33
C ALA A 174 -10.53 11.25 9.93
N ILE A 175 -11.08 10.51 8.97
CA ILE A 175 -11.10 10.87 7.56
C ILE A 175 -12.52 11.30 7.20
N PRO A 176 -12.76 12.58 6.83
CA PRO A 176 -14.06 13.02 6.35
C PRO A 176 -14.48 12.26 5.10
N ARG A 177 -15.74 11.84 5.03
CA ARG A 177 -16.34 11.14 3.89
C ARG A 177 -17.32 12.02 3.10
N GLY A 178 -17.74 13.13 3.67
CA GLY A 178 -18.66 14.07 3.06
C GLY A 178 -19.29 14.95 4.12
N PHE A 179 -19.88 16.04 3.65
CA PHE A 179 -20.51 17.03 4.47
C PHE A 179 -22.00 17.15 4.16
N THR A 180 -22.77 17.61 5.17
CA THR A 180 -24.18 17.94 5.03
C THR A 180 -24.37 19.34 5.58
N VAL A 181 -25.01 20.22 4.80
CA VAL A 181 -25.33 21.60 5.20
C VAL A 181 -26.85 21.74 5.20
N ASP A 182 -27.43 22.06 6.37
CA ASP A 182 -28.87 22.21 6.59
C ASP A 182 -29.70 21.06 5.99
N GLY A 183 -29.19 19.82 6.07
CA GLY A 183 -29.84 18.60 5.56
C GLY A 183 -29.52 18.28 4.10
N GLN A 184 -28.85 19.14 3.35
CA GLN A 184 -28.34 18.84 2.02
C GLN A 184 -27.06 17.98 2.08
N ARG A 185 -27.16 16.72 1.69
CA ARG A 185 -26.07 15.72 1.71
C ARG A 185 -25.20 15.79 0.45
N GLY A 186 -24.03 15.11 0.52
CA GLY A 186 -23.15 14.91 -0.64
C GLY A 186 -22.32 16.14 -0.98
N ILE A 187 -22.09 17.03 -0.04
CA ILE A 187 -21.22 18.19 -0.21
C ILE A 187 -19.77 17.77 0.00
N CYS A 188 -18.94 17.94 -1.02
CA CYS A 188 -17.50 17.61 -0.93
C CYS A 188 -16.71 18.73 -0.26
N ASN A 189 -17.02 19.99 -0.55
CA ASN A 189 -16.39 21.16 0.08
C ASN A 189 -17.47 22.16 0.51
N PRO A 190 -17.73 22.30 1.80
CA PRO A 190 -18.76 23.22 2.32
C PRO A 190 -18.26 24.66 2.49
N VAL A 191 -16.94 24.94 2.41
CA VAL A 191 -16.39 26.29 2.63
C VAL A 191 -16.94 27.28 1.60
N GLY A 192 -17.44 28.42 2.09
CA GLY A 192 -18.07 29.47 1.26
C GLY A 192 -19.56 29.24 0.99
N LEU A 193 -20.13 28.09 1.40
CA LEU A 193 -21.58 27.89 1.36
C LEU A 193 -22.26 28.56 2.55
N SER A 194 -23.49 29.02 2.36
CA SER A 194 -24.31 29.53 3.46
C SER A 194 -25.10 28.40 4.11
N GLY A 195 -25.12 28.37 5.45
CA GLY A 195 -25.87 27.41 6.24
C GLY A 195 -25.77 27.67 7.74
N LEU A 196 -26.70 27.12 8.48
CA LEU A 196 -26.76 27.25 9.96
C LEU A 196 -26.18 26.01 10.68
N ARG A 197 -26.24 24.87 10.01
CA ARG A 197 -25.82 23.59 10.57
C ARG A 197 -24.93 22.83 9.60
N LEU A 198 -23.69 22.59 10.01
CA LEU A 198 -22.72 21.78 9.29
C LEU A 198 -22.61 20.41 9.97
N GLU A 199 -22.70 19.34 9.18
CA GLU A 199 -22.50 17.96 9.63
C GLU A 199 -21.38 17.34 8.81
N ALA A 200 -20.62 16.42 9.41
CA ALA A 200 -19.59 15.65 8.73
C ALA A 200 -19.72 14.16 9.09
N ASP A 201 -19.78 13.33 8.07
CA ASP A 201 -19.57 11.90 8.23
C ASP A 201 -18.06 11.62 8.12
N ALA A 202 -17.52 10.79 9.01
CA ALA A 202 -16.10 10.45 9.04
C ALA A 202 -15.89 8.95 9.20
N HIS A 203 -14.81 8.46 8.58
CA HIS A 203 -14.24 7.15 8.85
C HIS A 203 -13.18 7.29 9.94
N VAL A 204 -13.38 6.67 11.08
CA VAL A 204 -12.47 6.74 12.23
C VAL A 204 -11.76 5.40 12.39
N ILE A 205 -10.42 5.43 12.39
CA ILE A 205 -9.57 4.29 12.71
C ILE A 205 -8.94 4.54 14.09
N ALA A 206 -9.11 3.59 15.00
CA ALA A 206 -8.55 3.65 16.34
C ALA A 206 -7.75 2.37 16.63
N GLY A 207 -6.63 2.53 17.34
CA GLY A 207 -5.78 1.45 17.79
C GLY A 207 -5.80 1.29 19.30
N SER A 208 -5.50 0.08 19.81
CA SER A 208 -5.23 -0.12 21.23
C SER A 208 -4.06 0.76 21.67
N SER A 209 -4.22 1.52 22.76
CA SER A 209 -3.17 2.41 23.28
C SER A 209 -1.88 1.65 23.60
N ALA A 210 -1.99 0.43 24.12
CA ALA A 210 -0.84 -0.42 24.39
C ALA A 210 -0.08 -0.81 23.12
N PHE A 211 -0.80 -1.18 22.05
CA PHE A 211 -0.20 -1.49 20.75
C PHE A 211 0.53 -0.27 20.18
N LEU A 212 -0.14 0.89 20.13
CA LEU A 212 0.45 2.12 19.59
C LEU A 212 1.67 2.57 20.38
N GLN A 213 1.64 2.46 21.72
CA GLN A 213 2.79 2.77 22.57
C GLN A 213 3.96 1.82 22.34
N ASN A 214 3.71 0.53 22.11
CA ASN A 214 4.75 -0.44 21.81
C ASN A 214 5.45 -0.10 20.48
N ILE A 215 4.70 0.22 19.43
CA ILE A 215 5.27 0.67 18.16
C ILE A 215 6.11 1.95 18.35
N ARG A 216 5.56 2.97 19.04
CA ARG A 216 6.32 4.20 19.35
C ARG A 216 7.64 3.90 20.06
N LYS A 217 7.62 3.02 21.07
CA LYS A 217 8.80 2.65 21.87
C LYS A 217 9.88 1.98 21.02
N VAL A 218 9.55 1.02 20.16
CA VAL A 218 10.56 0.33 19.34
C VAL A 218 11.18 1.28 18.32
N VAL A 219 10.40 2.17 17.71
CA VAL A 219 10.89 3.17 16.75
C VAL A 219 11.79 4.18 17.45
N GLN A 220 11.39 4.72 18.62
CA GLN A 220 12.21 5.64 19.41
C GLN A 220 13.50 4.98 19.91
N ARG A 221 13.47 3.72 20.33
CA ARG A 221 14.66 2.97 20.76
C ARG A 221 15.63 2.73 19.61
N ALA A 222 15.14 2.63 18.38
CA ALA A 222 15.96 2.58 17.17
C ALA A 222 16.51 3.96 16.75
N GLY A 223 16.34 5.01 17.57
CA GLY A 223 16.84 6.34 17.31
C GLY A 223 16.06 7.16 16.29
N VAL A 224 14.87 6.71 15.89
CA VAL A 224 14.02 7.40 14.90
C VAL A 224 12.93 8.20 15.63
N GLU A 225 12.80 9.47 15.26
CA GLU A 225 11.68 10.30 15.69
C GLU A 225 10.45 10.01 14.83
N ILE A 226 9.27 9.93 15.46
CA ILE A 226 8.01 9.75 14.73
C ILE A 226 7.39 11.14 14.49
N HIS A 227 6.99 11.41 13.23
CA HIS A 227 6.23 12.62 12.91
C HIS A 227 4.96 12.71 13.78
N PRO A 228 4.52 13.90 14.24
CA PRO A 228 3.34 14.05 15.12
C PRO A 228 2.07 13.34 14.63
N GLU A 229 1.85 13.30 13.31
CA GLU A 229 0.77 12.55 12.65
C GLU A 229 1.30 11.32 11.90
N GLY A 230 2.42 10.76 12.36
CA GLY A 230 3.21 9.80 11.62
C GLY A 230 2.77 8.33 11.77
N LEU A 231 1.78 8.03 12.60
CA LEU A 231 1.24 6.67 12.67
C LEU A 231 0.14 6.52 11.62
N VAL A 232 0.33 5.64 10.64
CA VAL A 232 -0.54 5.51 9.46
C VAL A 232 -1.01 4.06 9.31
N ALA A 233 -2.32 3.83 9.20
CA ALA A 233 -2.85 2.51 8.90
C ALA A 233 -2.37 2.03 7.52
N SER A 234 -1.85 0.79 7.42
CA SER A 234 -1.31 0.23 6.18
C SER A 234 -2.33 0.24 5.05
N SER A 235 -3.60 -0.03 5.34
CA SER A 235 -4.71 0.03 4.38
C SER A 235 -4.91 1.42 3.74
N ILE A 236 -4.59 2.50 4.48
CA ILE A 236 -4.62 3.87 3.94
C ILE A 236 -3.39 4.12 3.09
N ALA A 237 -2.20 3.75 3.60
CA ALA A 237 -0.95 3.96 2.88
C ALA A 237 -0.95 3.20 1.55
N SER A 238 -1.16 1.88 1.56
CA SER A 238 -1.13 1.06 0.35
C SER A 238 -2.16 1.50 -0.69
N SER A 239 -3.34 1.97 -0.26
CA SER A 239 -4.35 2.50 -1.17
C SER A 239 -3.86 3.71 -1.97
N LEU A 240 -3.07 4.61 -1.36
CA LEU A 240 -2.51 5.77 -2.05
C LEU A 240 -1.54 5.37 -3.16
N ALA A 241 -0.85 4.25 -2.99
CA ALA A 241 0.14 3.79 -3.95
C ALA A 241 -0.44 3.01 -5.14
N VAL A 242 -1.60 2.33 -4.96
CA VAL A 242 -2.04 1.30 -5.91
C VAL A 242 -3.43 1.49 -6.51
N LEU A 243 -4.33 2.28 -5.87
CA LEU A 243 -5.68 2.50 -6.39
C LEU A 243 -5.73 3.71 -7.32
N THR A 244 -6.46 3.58 -8.42
CA THR A 244 -6.82 4.72 -9.28
C THR A 244 -8.05 5.46 -8.74
N ASP A 245 -8.30 6.67 -9.24
CA ASP A 245 -9.47 7.45 -8.84
C ASP A 245 -10.76 6.79 -9.29
N GLU A 246 -10.77 6.21 -10.50
CA GLU A 246 -11.93 5.51 -11.04
C GLU A 246 -12.28 4.29 -10.18
N GLU A 247 -11.30 3.54 -9.70
CA GLU A 247 -11.51 2.40 -8.80
C GLU A 247 -12.11 2.84 -7.47
N ARG A 248 -11.65 3.96 -6.91
CA ARG A 248 -12.20 4.53 -5.67
C ARG A 248 -13.64 5.00 -5.85
N ASP A 249 -13.95 5.62 -6.98
CA ASP A 249 -15.29 6.13 -7.28
C ASP A 249 -16.29 5.00 -7.51
N LEU A 250 -15.91 3.98 -8.27
CA LEU A 250 -16.81 2.88 -8.67
C LEU A 250 -17.09 1.85 -7.56
N GLY A 251 -16.29 1.84 -6.52
CA GLY A 251 -16.41 0.88 -5.43
C GLY A 251 -15.43 -0.28 -5.56
N THR A 252 -14.30 -0.19 -4.85
CA THR A 252 -13.22 -1.18 -4.90
C THR A 252 -12.85 -1.64 -3.50
N ALA A 253 -12.66 -2.95 -3.34
CA ALA A 253 -11.95 -3.50 -2.19
C ALA A 253 -10.46 -3.60 -2.49
N LEU A 254 -9.62 -3.18 -1.55
CA LEU A 254 -8.17 -3.36 -1.58
C LEU A 254 -7.77 -4.37 -0.51
N LEU A 255 -6.92 -5.32 -0.88
CA LEU A 255 -6.23 -6.25 0.03
C LEU A 255 -4.73 -6.05 -0.10
N ASP A 256 -4.09 -5.61 0.98
CA ASP A 256 -2.64 -5.65 1.12
C ASP A 256 -2.25 -6.94 1.86
N MET A 257 -1.79 -7.92 1.10
CA MET A 257 -1.55 -9.28 1.58
C MET A 257 -0.08 -9.44 2.01
N GLY A 258 0.16 -9.23 3.31
CA GLY A 258 1.47 -9.40 3.93
C GLY A 258 1.74 -10.84 4.40
N LEU A 259 2.91 -11.05 5.04
CA LEU A 259 3.24 -12.35 5.65
C LEU A 259 2.35 -12.63 6.87
N GLY A 260 2.11 -11.65 7.76
CA GLY A 260 1.37 -11.84 9.01
C GLY A 260 -0.07 -11.37 8.98
N THR A 261 -0.42 -10.44 8.10
CA THR A 261 -1.72 -9.76 8.05
C THR A 261 -2.19 -9.54 6.62
N VAL A 262 -3.51 -9.42 6.47
CA VAL A 262 -4.16 -8.85 5.29
C VAL A 262 -4.86 -7.56 5.73
N ASP A 263 -4.37 -6.43 5.22
CA ASP A 263 -5.01 -5.14 5.42
C ASP A 263 -6.10 -4.94 4.36
N PHE A 264 -7.33 -4.81 4.84
CA PHE A 264 -8.53 -4.70 4.01
C PHE A 264 -9.08 -3.28 4.06
N SER A 265 -9.44 -2.72 2.91
CA SER A 265 -10.18 -1.47 2.83
C SER A 265 -11.16 -1.45 1.67
N VAL A 266 -12.27 -0.71 1.83
CA VAL A 266 -13.30 -0.51 0.81
C VAL A 266 -13.43 0.97 0.53
N TYR A 267 -13.33 1.33 -0.73
CA TYR A 267 -13.55 2.67 -1.27
C TYR A 267 -14.83 2.69 -2.09
N CYS A 268 -15.57 3.80 -2.05
CA CYS A 268 -16.77 4.03 -2.84
C CYS A 268 -17.06 5.52 -2.89
N GLY A 269 -17.36 6.05 -4.09
CA GLY A 269 -17.59 7.48 -4.28
C GLY A 269 -16.36 8.34 -3.97
N GLY A 270 -15.16 7.84 -4.24
CA GLY A 270 -13.88 8.51 -3.99
C GLY A 270 -13.39 8.44 -2.55
N GLU A 271 -14.17 7.90 -1.62
CA GLU A 271 -13.88 7.96 -0.19
C GLU A 271 -13.75 6.56 0.43
N ILE A 272 -12.93 6.47 1.49
CA ILE A 272 -12.85 5.23 2.27
C ILE A 272 -14.11 5.02 3.08
N GLY A 273 -14.75 3.88 2.89
CA GLY A 273 -15.97 3.50 3.61
C GLY A 273 -15.73 2.57 4.77
N HIS A 274 -14.77 1.68 4.64
CA HIS A 274 -14.45 0.68 5.67
C HIS A 274 -12.96 0.30 5.61
N SER A 275 -12.41 -0.08 6.76
CA SER A 275 -11.09 -0.71 6.85
C SER A 275 -11.02 -1.71 7.99
N ALA A 276 -10.27 -2.78 7.81
CA ALA A 276 -10.04 -3.81 8.82
C ALA A 276 -8.66 -4.44 8.60
N VAL A 277 -8.16 -5.14 9.60
CA VAL A 277 -6.97 -5.96 9.50
C VAL A 277 -7.34 -7.38 9.89
N LEU A 278 -7.11 -8.32 8.98
CA LEU A 278 -7.28 -9.74 9.23
C LEU A 278 -5.93 -10.30 9.69
N PRO A 279 -5.85 -10.99 10.85
CA PRO A 279 -4.61 -11.55 11.39
C PRO A 279 -4.23 -12.87 10.68
N VAL A 280 -4.24 -12.82 9.35
CA VAL A 280 -3.95 -13.92 8.44
C VAL A 280 -3.08 -13.42 7.30
N GLY A 281 -2.16 -14.26 6.80
CA GLY A 281 -1.26 -13.90 5.72
C GLY A 281 -0.42 -15.08 5.26
N GLY A 282 0.68 -14.81 4.57
CA GLY A 282 1.60 -15.83 4.04
C GLY A 282 2.18 -16.78 5.10
N GLU A 283 2.23 -16.37 6.37
CA GLU A 283 2.68 -17.26 7.47
C GLU A 283 1.83 -18.54 7.55
N TYR A 284 0.53 -18.45 7.26
CA TYR A 284 -0.33 -19.63 7.23
C TYR A 284 -0.02 -20.54 6.05
N LEU A 285 0.30 -19.99 4.88
CA LEU A 285 0.75 -20.76 3.72
C LEU A 285 2.02 -21.56 4.07
N VAL A 286 3.00 -20.87 4.68
CA VAL A 286 4.25 -21.50 5.13
C VAL A 286 4.00 -22.59 6.17
N GLN A 287 3.14 -22.33 7.16
CA GLN A 287 2.83 -23.29 8.22
C GLN A 287 2.13 -24.54 7.68
N ASP A 288 1.19 -24.41 6.77
CA ASP A 288 0.45 -25.55 6.22
C ASP A 288 1.35 -26.43 5.34
N VAL A 289 2.14 -25.83 4.47
CA VAL A 289 3.12 -26.55 3.65
C VAL A 289 4.17 -27.23 4.56
N SER A 290 4.68 -26.53 5.58
CA SER A 290 5.64 -27.09 6.55
C SER A 290 5.08 -28.31 7.28
N ARG A 291 3.82 -28.24 7.70
CA ARG A 291 3.15 -29.37 8.40
C ARG A 291 2.87 -30.54 7.47
N TYR A 292 2.40 -30.25 6.26
CA TYR A 292 2.04 -31.28 5.29
C TYR A 292 3.25 -32.08 4.82
N PHE A 293 4.32 -31.39 4.40
CA PHE A 293 5.52 -32.05 3.88
C PHE A 293 6.58 -32.34 4.96
N ARG A 294 6.41 -31.88 6.20
CA ARG A 294 7.37 -31.98 7.30
C ARG A 294 8.74 -31.39 6.96
N VAL A 295 8.73 -30.21 6.34
CA VAL A 295 9.90 -29.43 5.91
C VAL A 295 10.02 -28.18 6.81
N PRO A 296 11.25 -27.74 7.18
CA PRO A 296 11.43 -26.53 7.98
C PRO A 296 10.80 -25.31 7.34
N PRO A 297 10.18 -24.37 8.11
CA PRO A 297 9.53 -23.17 7.57
C PRO A 297 10.39 -22.32 6.63
N MET A 298 11.68 -22.13 6.95
CA MET A 298 12.62 -21.38 6.09
C MET A 298 12.77 -21.99 4.69
N GLU A 299 12.82 -23.32 4.61
CA GLU A 299 12.88 -24.03 3.33
C GLU A 299 11.56 -23.93 2.58
N VAL A 300 10.44 -23.94 3.29
CA VAL A 300 9.12 -23.74 2.68
C VAL A 300 9.01 -22.35 2.08
N GLU A 301 9.47 -21.30 2.79
CA GLU A 301 9.50 -19.94 2.23
C GLU A 301 10.30 -19.89 0.92
N ARG A 302 11.46 -20.54 0.88
CA ARG A 302 12.25 -20.66 -0.34
C ARG A 302 11.48 -21.37 -1.45
N LEU A 303 10.86 -22.52 -1.17
CA LEU A 303 10.08 -23.29 -2.14
C LEU A 303 8.89 -22.48 -2.71
N ILE A 304 8.17 -21.75 -1.85
CA ILE A 304 7.05 -20.89 -2.28
C ILE A 304 7.55 -19.77 -3.18
N LEU A 305 8.68 -19.14 -2.86
CA LEU A 305 9.25 -18.06 -3.65
C LEU A 305 9.79 -18.55 -5.00
N GLU A 306 10.37 -19.77 -5.06
CA GLU A 306 10.97 -20.32 -6.26
C GLU A 306 9.95 -20.95 -7.22
N ALA A 307 8.93 -21.64 -6.67
CA ALA A 307 8.07 -22.50 -7.44
C ALA A 307 6.58 -22.47 -7.08
N GLY A 308 6.19 -21.66 -6.06
CA GLY A 308 4.81 -21.56 -5.61
C GLY A 308 3.88 -21.02 -6.69
N ILE A 309 2.70 -21.60 -6.78
CA ILE A 309 1.59 -21.19 -7.65
C ILE A 309 0.31 -21.27 -6.83
N ALA A 310 -0.58 -20.29 -7.01
CA ALA A 310 -1.80 -20.16 -6.19
C ALA A 310 -2.83 -21.29 -6.41
N SER A 311 -2.78 -21.97 -7.58
CA SER A 311 -3.63 -23.12 -7.90
C SER A 311 -2.94 -24.00 -8.93
N PRO A 312 -3.08 -25.35 -8.84
CA PRO A 312 -2.52 -26.28 -9.81
C PRO A 312 -3.06 -26.08 -11.24
N GLU A 313 -4.20 -25.43 -11.42
CA GLU A 313 -4.76 -25.11 -12.74
C GLU A 313 -3.85 -24.19 -13.58
N PHE A 314 -2.94 -23.44 -12.93
CA PHE A 314 -2.02 -22.52 -13.61
C PHE A 314 -0.63 -23.12 -13.86
N ILE A 315 -0.42 -24.39 -13.57
CA ILE A 315 0.78 -25.12 -13.95
C ILE A 315 0.64 -25.43 -15.44
N GLU A 316 1.48 -24.84 -16.28
CA GLU A 316 1.48 -25.10 -17.72
C GLU A 316 1.86 -26.57 -17.98
N GLU A 317 1.04 -27.27 -18.77
CA GLU A 317 1.27 -28.67 -19.18
C GLU A 317 2.58 -28.85 -19.94
N THR A 318 3.14 -27.75 -20.48
CA THR A 318 4.39 -27.74 -21.26
C THR A 318 5.67 -27.89 -20.42
N GLU A 319 5.61 -27.70 -19.12
CA GLU A 319 6.79 -27.79 -18.22
C GLU A 319 7.08 -29.23 -17.73
N GLY A 320 6.42 -30.25 -18.30
CA GLY A 320 6.53 -31.64 -17.85
C GLY A 320 5.84 -31.84 -16.51
N ASP A 321 4.83 -32.67 -16.48
CA ASP A 321 3.86 -32.84 -15.38
C ASP A 321 4.43 -33.15 -13.97
N GLU A 322 5.75 -33.29 -13.81
CA GLU A 322 6.40 -33.65 -12.55
C GLU A 322 7.69 -32.87 -12.30
N GLN A 323 7.55 -31.56 -12.08
CA GLN A 323 8.66 -30.82 -11.49
C GLN A 323 8.69 -31.12 -9.99
N PHE A 324 9.73 -31.86 -9.55
CA PHE A 324 9.98 -32.14 -8.13
C PHE A 324 10.93 -31.09 -7.56
N LEU A 325 10.60 -30.62 -6.39
CA LEU A 325 11.40 -29.73 -5.56
C LEU A 325 12.02 -30.55 -4.42
N GLU A 326 13.21 -30.20 -4.02
CA GLU A 326 13.93 -30.89 -2.97
C GLU A 326 14.10 -29.99 -1.74
N ALA A 327 13.82 -30.56 -0.57
CA ALA A 327 14.03 -29.88 0.71
C ALA A 327 14.49 -30.85 1.80
N PRO A 328 15.25 -30.38 2.81
CA PRO A 328 15.62 -31.20 3.94
C PRO A 328 14.38 -31.46 4.82
N PRO A 329 14.24 -32.65 5.45
CA PRO A 329 13.18 -32.90 6.41
C PRO A 329 13.41 -32.16 7.74
N VAL A 330 12.34 -31.91 8.51
CA VAL A 330 12.44 -31.36 9.89
C VAL A 330 13.29 -32.26 10.80
N SER A 331 13.25 -33.55 10.58
CA SER A 331 13.99 -34.55 11.40
C SER A 331 14.43 -35.72 10.54
N GLY A 332 15.64 -36.23 10.83
CA GLY A 332 16.25 -37.36 10.12
C GLY A 332 17.16 -36.89 8.98
N ASP A 333 17.84 -37.86 8.36
CA ASP A 333 18.70 -37.63 7.19
C ASP A 333 17.91 -37.91 5.92
N GLY A 334 18.24 -37.20 4.83
CA GLY A 334 17.65 -37.39 3.52
C GLY A 334 17.08 -36.12 2.91
N VAL A 335 16.29 -36.31 1.87
CA VAL A 335 15.66 -35.24 1.08
C VAL A 335 14.19 -35.59 0.89
N VAL A 336 13.30 -34.63 1.15
CA VAL A 336 11.87 -34.72 0.83
C VAL A 336 11.72 -34.23 -0.63
N GLN A 337 11.14 -35.06 -1.47
CA GLN A 337 10.74 -34.66 -2.81
C GLN A 337 9.28 -34.19 -2.77
N ILE A 338 9.05 -32.99 -3.27
CA ILE A 338 7.75 -32.30 -3.26
C ILE A 338 7.36 -32.03 -4.70
N SER A 339 6.26 -32.61 -5.14
CA SER A 339 5.69 -32.28 -6.45
C SER A 339 5.19 -30.82 -6.41
N ARG A 340 5.52 -30.05 -7.48
CA ARG A 340 5.03 -28.68 -7.65
C ARG A 340 3.48 -28.61 -7.62
N ARG A 341 2.83 -29.65 -8.15
CA ARG A 341 1.38 -29.79 -8.12
C ARG A 341 0.84 -29.92 -6.69
N GLU A 342 1.42 -30.85 -5.90
CA GLU A 342 1.01 -31.03 -4.49
C GLU A 342 1.29 -29.77 -3.65
N LEU A 343 2.41 -29.07 -3.90
CA LEU A 343 2.68 -27.77 -3.27
C LEU A 343 1.56 -26.77 -3.57
N SER A 344 1.16 -26.67 -4.84
CA SER A 344 0.09 -25.76 -5.29
C SER A 344 -1.28 -26.16 -4.69
N GLU A 345 -1.60 -27.44 -4.55
CA GLU A 345 -2.85 -27.90 -3.93
C GLU A 345 -2.95 -27.49 -2.46
N VAL A 346 -1.84 -27.62 -1.71
CA VAL A 346 -1.79 -27.16 -0.32
C VAL A 346 -1.92 -25.64 -0.21
N LEU A 347 -1.26 -24.90 -1.10
CA LEU A 347 -1.35 -23.43 -1.16
C LEU A 347 -2.77 -22.97 -1.51
N GLU A 348 -3.39 -23.59 -2.53
CA GLU A 348 -4.74 -23.25 -2.99
C GLU A 348 -5.76 -23.39 -1.87
N ALA A 349 -5.74 -24.51 -1.11
CA ALA A 349 -6.68 -24.75 -0.01
C ALA A 349 -6.64 -23.60 1.03
N ARG A 350 -5.47 -23.10 1.38
CA ARG A 350 -5.33 -21.98 2.31
C ARG A 350 -5.72 -20.66 1.69
N ILE A 351 -5.39 -20.43 0.43
CA ILE A 351 -5.75 -19.20 -0.30
C ILE A 351 -7.27 -19.08 -0.42
N GLN A 352 -7.97 -20.17 -0.71
CA GLN A 352 -9.45 -20.22 -0.73
C GLN A 352 -10.03 -19.83 0.62
N GLU A 353 -9.54 -20.37 1.72
CA GLU A 353 -10.00 -20.01 3.06
C GLU A 353 -9.78 -18.51 3.37
N ILE A 354 -8.64 -17.96 2.96
CA ILE A 354 -8.39 -16.51 3.10
C ILE A 354 -9.44 -15.70 2.32
N PHE A 355 -9.74 -16.09 1.08
CA PHE A 355 -10.74 -15.39 0.28
C PHE A 355 -12.18 -15.61 0.76
N GLU A 356 -12.48 -16.74 1.40
CA GLU A 356 -13.77 -16.92 2.11
C GLU A 356 -13.95 -15.86 3.21
N TRP A 357 -12.94 -15.65 4.06
CA TRP A 357 -12.97 -14.62 5.11
C TRP A 357 -13.07 -13.20 4.54
N VAL A 358 -12.34 -12.92 3.46
CA VAL A 358 -12.47 -11.65 2.73
C VAL A 358 -13.88 -11.47 2.17
N GLY A 359 -14.46 -12.51 1.59
CA GLY A 359 -15.83 -12.51 1.09
C GLY A 359 -16.85 -12.22 2.19
N GLU A 360 -16.64 -12.76 3.40
CA GLU A 360 -17.47 -12.43 4.57
C GLU A 360 -17.33 -10.96 4.94
N ALA A 361 -16.10 -10.41 5.00
CA ALA A 361 -15.84 -9.01 5.30
C ALA A 361 -16.50 -8.06 4.27
N ILE A 362 -16.46 -8.41 2.98
CA ILE A 362 -17.14 -7.66 1.91
C ILE A 362 -18.67 -7.70 2.10
N ARG A 363 -19.24 -8.87 2.36
CA ARG A 363 -20.68 -9.03 2.62
C ARG A 363 -21.14 -8.26 3.84
N ASP A 364 -20.35 -8.26 4.91
CA ASP A 364 -20.62 -7.50 6.14
C ASP A 364 -20.55 -6.00 5.89
N THR A 365 -19.55 -5.53 5.17
CA THR A 365 -19.43 -4.13 4.77
C THR A 365 -20.66 -3.67 3.97
N ARG A 366 -21.11 -4.47 3.02
CA ARG A 366 -22.34 -4.20 2.24
C ARG A 366 -23.58 -4.15 3.13
N ARG A 367 -23.75 -5.12 4.05
CA ARG A 367 -24.92 -5.19 4.94
C ARG A 367 -24.98 -4.04 5.95
N GLN A 368 -23.83 -3.70 6.56
CA GLN A 368 -23.79 -2.74 7.65
C GLN A 368 -23.69 -1.29 7.17
N LEU A 369 -22.99 -1.05 6.06
CA LEU A 369 -22.65 0.29 5.60
C LEU A 369 -23.28 0.63 4.23
N GLY A 370 -23.94 -0.31 3.58
CA GLY A 370 -24.54 -0.10 2.26
C GLY A 370 -23.54 0.13 1.13
N LEU A 371 -22.25 -0.16 1.36
CA LEU A 371 -21.19 0.05 0.37
C LEU A 371 -21.21 -1.05 -0.69
N THR A 372 -21.08 -0.66 -1.95
CA THR A 372 -21.00 -1.58 -3.08
C THR A 372 -19.52 -1.79 -3.44
N VAL A 373 -19.14 -3.07 -3.60
CA VAL A 373 -17.82 -3.47 -4.10
C VAL A 373 -18.02 -4.06 -5.49
N THR A 374 -17.39 -3.47 -6.49
CA THR A 374 -17.48 -3.85 -7.91
C THR A 374 -16.20 -4.50 -8.43
N SER A 375 -15.08 -4.32 -7.74
CA SER A 375 -13.78 -4.86 -8.12
C SER A 375 -12.90 -5.11 -6.90
N LEU A 376 -11.84 -5.88 -7.11
CA LEU A 376 -10.85 -6.23 -6.10
C LEU A 376 -9.45 -5.89 -6.60
N VAL A 377 -8.67 -5.20 -5.77
CA VAL A 377 -7.25 -4.95 -6.01
C VAL A 377 -6.43 -5.66 -4.94
N LEU A 378 -5.45 -6.45 -5.38
CA LEU A 378 -4.51 -7.17 -4.52
C LEU A 378 -3.16 -6.47 -4.58
N THR A 379 -2.51 -6.32 -3.43
CA THR A 379 -1.14 -5.85 -3.30
C THR A 379 -0.43 -6.57 -2.15
N GLY A 380 0.80 -6.20 -1.82
CA GLY A 380 1.59 -6.88 -0.80
C GLY A 380 2.34 -8.11 -1.34
N GLY A 381 3.23 -8.66 -0.54
CA GLY A 381 4.15 -9.73 -0.97
C GLY A 381 3.45 -11.01 -1.42
N VAL A 382 2.43 -11.43 -0.70
CA VAL A 382 1.68 -12.68 -0.99
C VAL A 382 0.88 -12.58 -2.29
N SER A 383 0.44 -11.37 -2.67
CA SER A 383 -0.30 -11.16 -3.92
C SER A 383 0.50 -11.50 -5.18
N GLN A 384 1.83 -11.57 -5.07
CA GLN A 384 2.72 -11.88 -6.20
C GLN A 384 2.74 -13.38 -6.57
N LEU A 385 2.12 -14.23 -5.76
CA LEU A 385 2.03 -15.66 -6.09
C LEU A 385 1.29 -15.82 -7.43
N PRO A 386 1.92 -16.45 -8.43
CA PRO A 386 1.30 -16.63 -9.75
C PRO A 386 -0.09 -17.26 -9.65
N GLY A 387 -1.06 -16.72 -10.38
CA GLY A 387 -2.46 -17.18 -10.35
C GLY A 387 -3.33 -16.58 -9.24
N MET A 388 -2.77 -15.80 -8.30
CA MET A 388 -3.50 -15.24 -7.15
C MET A 388 -4.75 -14.44 -7.56
N ALA A 389 -4.64 -13.55 -8.57
CA ALA A 389 -5.79 -12.76 -9.03
C ALA A 389 -6.91 -13.62 -9.65
N LEU A 390 -6.55 -14.73 -10.27
CA LEU A 390 -7.53 -15.64 -10.88
C LEU A 390 -8.26 -16.46 -9.81
N VAL A 391 -7.54 -16.94 -8.79
CA VAL A 391 -8.18 -17.62 -7.64
C VAL A 391 -9.10 -16.65 -6.91
N ALA A 392 -8.66 -15.41 -6.65
CA ALA A 392 -9.49 -14.40 -6.03
C ALA A 392 -10.76 -14.08 -6.85
N HIS A 393 -10.61 -13.96 -8.18
CA HIS A 393 -11.76 -13.75 -9.08
C HIS A 393 -12.75 -14.91 -9.03
N ARG A 394 -12.25 -16.15 -9.02
CA ARG A 394 -13.09 -17.35 -8.94
C ARG A 394 -13.86 -17.43 -7.61
N GLU A 395 -13.20 -17.17 -6.49
CA GLU A 395 -13.78 -17.32 -5.15
C GLU A 395 -14.76 -16.17 -4.79
N LEU A 396 -14.48 -14.95 -5.27
CA LEU A 396 -15.26 -13.77 -4.89
C LEU A 396 -16.19 -13.25 -5.99
N GLU A 397 -16.09 -13.80 -7.20
CA GLU A 397 -16.86 -13.36 -8.39
C GLU A 397 -16.69 -11.86 -8.71
N LEU A 398 -15.54 -11.28 -8.34
CA LEU A 398 -15.19 -9.88 -8.58
C LEU A 398 -14.03 -9.77 -9.59
N PRO A 399 -14.10 -8.84 -10.55
CA PRO A 399 -12.94 -8.47 -11.36
C PRO A 399 -11.76 -8.14 -10.45
N THR A 400 -10.64 -8.85 -10.64
CA THR A 400 -9.48 -8.78 -9.74
C THR A 400 -8.21 -8.51 -10.50
N ARG A 401 -7.35 -7.61 -9.96
CA ARG A 401 -6.00 -7.37 -10.44
C ARG A 401 -4.98 -7.34 -9.30
N VAL A 402 -3.74 -7.68 -9.61
CA VAL A 402 -2.60 -7.40 -8.72
C VAL A 402 -2.02 -6.04 -9.08
N ALA A 403 -1.72 -5.23 -8.08
CA ALA A 403 -1.23 -3.88 -8.24
C ALA A 403 0.11 -3.66 -7.53
N ALA A 404 1.03 -3.03 -8.24
CA ALA A 404 2.24 -2.43 -7.70
C ALA A 404 2.07 -0.91 -7.58
N PRO A 405 2.90 -0.23 -6.77
CA PRO A 405 2.94 1.23 -6.76
C PRO A 405 3.16 1.79 -8.15
N CYS A 406 2.32 2.73 -8.56
CA CYS A 406 2.41 3.41 -9.85
C CYS A 406 2.74 4.91 -9.69
N TYR A 407 2.79 5.40 -8.47
CA TYR A 407 3.14 6.77 -8.10
C TYR A 407 4.29 6.78 -7.08
N PRO A 408 5.13 7.84 -7.03
CA PRO A 408 5.14 9.01 -7.92
C PRO A 408 5.62 8.70 -9.34
N PRO A 409 5.41 9.60 -10.33
CA PRO A 409 6.03 9.48 -11.65
C PRO A 409 7.55 9.40 -11.50
N GLY A 410 8.18 8.44 -12.17
CA GLY A 410 9.63 8.21 -12.03
C GLY A 410 10.04 7.36 -10.83
N LEU A 411 9.08 6.68 -10.17
CA LEU A 411 9.41 5.71 -9.13
C LEU A 411 10.47 4.70 -9.63
N PRO A 412 11.56 4.47 -8.88
CA PRO A 412 12.57 3.48 -9.25
C PRO A 412 11.96 2.10 -9.50
N LEU A 413 12.35 1.43 -10.59
CA LEU A 413 11.79 0.13 -11.00
C LEU A 413 11.86 -0.93 -9.89
N ASN A 414 12.86 -0.88 -9.04
CA ASN A 414 13.01 -1.76 -7.89
C ASN A 414 12.00 -1.52 -6.77
N LEU A 415 11.24 -0.41 -6.80
CA LEU A 415 10.12 -0.12 -5.91
C LEU A 415 8.75 -0.32 -6.57
N ALA A 416 8.70 -0.54 -7.89
CA ALA A 416 7.49 -0.85 -8.63
C ALA A 416 7.09 -2.34 -8.45
N SER A 417 6.95 -2.76 -7.20
CA SER A 417 6.53 -4.11 -6.81
C SER A 417 5.47 -4.02 -5.71
N PRO A 418 4.45 -4.91 -5.70
CA PRO A 418 3.44 -4.97 -4.66
C PRO A 418 4.00 -4.98 -3.24
N VAL A 419 5.19 -5.52 -3.08
CA VAL A 419 5.94 -5.61 -1.80
C VAL A 419 6.21 -4.26 -1.14
N TYR A 420 6.22 -3.17 -1.91
CA TYR A 420 6.53 -1.82 -1.44
C TYR A 420 5.31 -0.89 -1.40
N ALA A 421 4.11 -1.43 -1.61
CA ALA A 421 2.89 -0.62 -1.67
C ALA A 421 2.69 0.24 -0.41
N THR A 422 2.84 -0.34 0.77
CA THR A 422 2.71 0.38 2.04
C THR A 422 3.83 1.42 2.21
N ALA A 423 5.10 1.07 1.97
CA ALA A 423 6.22 2.00 2.12
C ALA A 423 6.14 3.20 1.18
N VAL A 424 5.81 2.98 -0.10
CA VAL A 424 5.59 4.06 -1.08
C VAL A 424 4.35 4.88 -0.70
N GLY A 425 3.29 4.22 -0.26
CA GLY A 425 2.07 4.87 0.21
C GLY A 425 2.28 5.78 1.41
N LEU A 426 3.18 5.43 2.35
CA LEU A 426 3.58 6.31 3.46
C LEU A 426 4.24 7.59 2.94
N VAL A 427 5.15 7.49 1.97
CA VAL A 427 5.77 8.67 1.33
C VAL A 427 4.72 9.56 0.69
N LEU A 428 3.77 8.98 -0.06
CA LEU A 428 2.66 9.71 -0.68
C LEU A 428 1.75 10.37 0.37
N TYR A 429 1.47 9.66 1.47
CA TYR A 429 0.70 10.21 2.59
C TYR A 429 1.39 11.44 3.20
N GLY A 430 2.71 11.38 3.42
CA GLY A 430 3.51 12.51 3.91
C GLY A 430 3.45 13.71 2.97
N ALA A 431 3.65 13.49 1.68
CA ALA A 431 3.58 14.55 0.68
C ALA A 431 2.22 15.27 0.66
N THR A 432 1.11 14.53 0.83
CA THR A 432 -0.22 15.14 0.92
C THR A 432 -0.39 16.02 2.16
N ARG A 433 0.28 15.70 3.27
CA ARG A 433 0.19 16.46 4.54
C ARG A 433 0.98 17.76 4.49
N ILE A 434 2.16 17.76 3.91
CA ILE A 434 2.97 18.96 3.72
C ILE A 434 2.18 20.01 2.92
N HIS A 435 1.59 19.60 1.82
CA HIS A 435 0.79 20.50 0.98
C HIS A 435 -0.45 21.06 1.68
N ARG A 436 -1.06 20.33 2.63
CA ARG A 436 -2.19 20.85 3.42
C ARG A 436 -1.81 21.95 4.41
N GLN A 437 -0.59 21.89 4.95
CA GLN A 437 -0.11 22.96 5.83
C GLN A 437 0.10 24.26 5.06
N GLU A 438 0.46 24.16 3.77
CA GLU A 438 0.63 25.32 2.90
C GLU A 438 -0.69 25.90 2.37
N ASP A 439 -1.75 25.09 2.22
CA ASP A 439 -3.08 25.53 1.75
C ASP A 439 -4.21 24.92 2.59
N PRO A 440 -4.60 25.59 3.69
CA PRO A 440 -5.67 25.13 4.57
C PRO A 440 -7.06 25.04 3.91
N ALA A 441 -7.26 25.66 2.74
CA ALA A 441 -8.53 25.61 2.00
C ALA A 441 -8.77 24.26 1.32
N LEU A 442 -7.74 23.42 1.17
CA LEU A 442 -7.83 22.06 0.62
C LEU A 442 -8.30 21.03 1.67
N ASN A 443 -9.38 21.32 2.38
CA ASN A 443 -9.97 20.43 3.39
C ASN A 443 -10.79 19.25 2.78
N ILE A 444 -10.49 18.89 1.56
CA ILE A 444 -10.98 17.69 0.88
C ILE A 444 -10.22 16.47 1.46
N SER A 445 -10.82 15.27 1.41
CA SER A 445 -10.15 14.02 1.78
C SER A 445 -8.68 14.01 1.31
N PRO A 446 -7.72 13.57 2.15
CA PRO A 446 -6.29 13.56 1.78
C PRO A 446 -6.03 12.85 0.46
N VAL A 447 -6.82 11.84 0.20
CA VAL A 447 -6.79 11.01 -0.99
C VAL A 447 -7.22 11.82 -2.22
N ARG A 448 -8.35 12.49 -2.17
CA ARG A 448 -8.89 13.26 -3.30
C ARG A 448 -8.03 14.50 -3.64
N ALA A 449 -7.53 15.21 -2.64
CA ALA A 449 -6.66 16.37 -2.86
C ALA A 449 -5.34 16.00 -3.56
N PHE A 450 -4.78 14.83 -3.24
CA PHE A 450 -3.58 14.31 -3.90
C PHE A 450 -3.84 14.04 -5.37
N PHE A 451 -4.92 13.32 -5.69
CA PHE A 451 -5.21 12.91 -7.07
C PHE A 451 -5.67 14.07 -7.96
N GLU A 452 -6.46 15.01 -7.46
CA GLU A 452 -6.80 16.23 -8.21
C GLU A 452 -5.55 17.05 -8.61
N ARG A 453 -4.48 16.96 -7.82
CA ARG A 453 -3.22 17.63 -8.13
C ARG A 453 -2.34 16.83 -9.08
N VAL A 454 -2.24 15.52 -8.89
CA VAL A 454 -1.57 14.60 -9.83
C VAL A 454 -2.24 14.70 -11.21
N HIS A 455 -3.56 14.74 -11.25
CA HIS A 455 -4.32 14.92 -12.50
C HIS A 455 -4.04 16.27 -13.16
N ARG A 456 -3.95 17.36 -12.38
CA ARG A 456 -3.54 18.69 -12.91
C ARG A 456 -2.12 18.70 -13.47
N ILE A 457 -1.18 18.01 -12.85
CA ILE A 457 0.21 17.90 -13.34
C ILE A 457 0.24 17.11 -14.65
N LEU A 458 -0.53 16.01 -14.74
CA LEU A 458 -0.62 15.20 -15.97
C LEU A 458 -1.25 15.98 -17.12
N ILE A 459 -2.28 16.82 -16.88
CA ILE A 459 -2.89 17.69 -17.92
C ILE A 459 -1.95 18.80 -18.39
N GLN A 460 -0.98 19.23 -17.58
CA GLN A 460 0.01 20.25 -17.99
C GLN A 460 1.20 19.66 -18.78
N VAL A 461 1.35 18.34 -18.80
CA VAL A 461 2.46 17.63 -19.49
C VAL A 461 2.00 17.04 -20.83
N PHE A 462 0.70 16.96 -21.10
CA PHE A 462 0.08 16.63 -22.38
C PHE A 462 -0.74 17.82 -22.90
#